data_d261ff78407ae2cfbf69996ca707694a
#
_entry.id   d261ff78407ae2cfbf69996ca707694a
#
_cell.length_a   1.000
_cell.length_b   1.000
_cell.length_c   1.000
_cell.angle_alpha   90.00
_cell.angle_beta   90.00
_cell.angle_gamma   90.00
#
_symmetry.space_group_name_H-M   'P 1'
#
loop_
_entity.id
_entity.type
_entity.pdbx_description
1 polymer ?
#
loop_
_entity_poly.entity_id
_entity_poly.type
_entity_poly.pdbx_seq_one_letter_code
_entity_poly.pdbx_strand_id
1 'polypeptide(L)'
;AIDEPLNVVHDLGANTGEFSRIAARHAGLVVSQDIDPVAVERNYRRLVSEPPKNVLPLLQDLYAPSPAIGWGNEERDSFRQRGRCDAILALALVHHLAISNNTPLSRIAGLFAELAQWLVIEFVPKSDSQVARLLQTREDVFPHYNQQGFEEAFSAYFNIVRSEAVAGSERQLYLM
;
A
#
# COMPACT_ATOMS: atom_id res chain seq x y z
N ALA A 1 16.52 10.23 0.07
CA ALA A 1 16.23 9.43 1.28
C ALA A 1 15.26 10.24 2.15
N ILE A 2 14.46 9.57 2.95
CA ILE A 2 13.70 10.22 4.02
C ILE A 2 14.72 10.42 5.14
N ASP A 3 14.99 11.68 5.50
CA ASP A 3 16.02 12.02 6.48
C ASP A 3 15.45 12.16 7.92
N GLU A 4 14.16 11.90 8.08
CA GLU A 4 13.44 11.94 9.33
C GLU A 4 13.30 10.52 9.93
N PRO A 5 13.33 10.38 11.28
CA PRO A 5 13.04 9.09 11.91
C PRO A 5 11.57 8.72 11.68
N LEU A 6 11.33 7.50 11.20
CA LEU A 6 9.98 6.96 11.02
C LEU A 6 9.57 6.20 12.28
N ASN A 7 8.50 6.64 12.95
CA ASN A 7 7.95 5.93 14.10
C ASN A 7 7.06 4.78 13.65
N VAL A 8 6.12 5.05 12.74
CA VAL A 8 5.17 4.06 12.23
C VAL A 8 5.17 4.06 10.71
N VAL A 9 5.33 2.89 10.13
CA VAL A 9 5.22 2.65 8.68
C VAL A 9 4.10 1.63 8.44
N HIS A 10 3.23 1.91 7.48
CA HIS A 10 2.26 0.95 6.99
C HIS A 10 2.74 0.32 5.68
N ASP A 11 2.85 -1.00 5.65
CA ASP A 11 3.08 -1.78 4.43
C ASP A 11 1.74 -2.36 3.98
N LEU A 12 1.18 -1.77 2.93
CA LEU A 12 -0.16 -2.06 2.41
C LEU A 12 -0.07 -3.04 1.24
N GLY A 13 -0.75 -4.19 1.35
CA GLY A 13 -0.59 -5.31 0.41
C GLY A 13 0.73 -6.04 0.64
N ALA A 14 1.10 -6.22 1.90
CA ALA A 14 2.42 -6.68 2.33
C ALA A 14 2.72 -8.15 1.99
N ASN A 15 1.72 -8.91 1.56
CA ASN A 15 1.84 -10.36 1.32
C ASN A 15 2.48 -11.06 2.54
N THR A 16 3.59 -11.77 2.35
CA THR A 16 4.32 -12.46 3.43
C THR A 16 5.30 -11.56 4.19
N GLY A 17 5.25 -10.25 4.00
CA GLY A 17 5.97 -9.23 4.79
C GLY A 17 7.45 -9.10 4.46
N GLU A 18 7.89 -9.41 3.24
CA GLU A 18 9.29 -9.25 2.86
C GLU A 18 9.77 -7.80 2.94
N PHE A 19 8.98 -6.87 2.37
CA PHE A 19 9.29 -5.44 2.41
C PHE A 19 9.04 -4.84 3.79
N SER A 20 8.08 -5.38 4.56
CA SER A 20 7.89 -5.01 5.97
C SER A 20 9.16 -5.23 6.79
N ARG A 21 9.89 -6.34 6.57
CA ARG A 21 11.17 -6.64 7.26
C ARG A 21 12.29 -5.67 6.88
N ILE A 22 12.29 -5.23 5.62
CA ILE A 22 13.24 -4.21 5.16
C ILE A 22 12.92 -2.88 5.85
N ALA A 23 11.66 -2.45 5.82
CA ALA A 23 11.20 -1.22 6.46
C ALA A 23 11.43 -1.21 7.98
N ALA A 24 11.30 -2.36 8.65
CA ALA A 24 11.51 -2.50 10.09
C ALA A 24 12.93 -2.15 10.57
N ARG A 25 13.90 -2.08 9.65
CA ARG A 25 15.27 -1.61 9.96
C ARG A 25 15.37 -0.09 10.07
N HIS A 26 14.33 0.63 9.58
CA HIS A 26 14.32 2.08 9.45
C HIS A 26 13.11 2.72 10.16
N ALA A 27 12.26 1.92 10.82
CA ALA A 27 11.06 2.37 11.50
C ALA A 27 10.94 1.80 12.91
N GLY A 28 10.26 2.53 13.79
CA GLY A 28 9.96 2.06 15.14
C GLY A 28 8.97 0.88 15.12
N LEU A 29 7.94 0.97 14.29
CA LEU A 29 6.92 -0.07 14.08
C LEU A 29 6.56 -0.13 12.60
N VAL A 30 6.40 -1.34 12.06
CA VAL A 30 5.79 -1.58 10.75
C VAL A 30 4.49 -2.34 10.92
N VAL A 31 3.39 -1.76 10.44
CA VAL A 31 2.09 -2.44 10.37
C VAL A 31 1.96 -3.06 8.99
N SER A 32 2.12 -4.37 8.94
CA SER A 32 2.14 -5.18 7.70
C SER A 32 0.72 -5.68 7.41
N GLN A 33 0.07 -5.16 6.38
CA GLN A 33 -1.35 -5.38 6.12
C GLN A 33 -1.58 -6.08 4.79
N ASP A 34 -2.43 -7.11 4.80
CA ASP A 34 -2.85 -7.79 3.59
C ASP A 34 -4.30 -8.30 3.72
N ILE A 35 -4.98 -8.48 2.60
CA ILE A 35 -6.33 -9.06 2.54
C ILE A 35 -6.31 -10.59 2.55
N ASP A 36 -5.18 -11.21 2.17
CA ASP A 36 -5.04 -12.67 2.16
C ASP A 36 -4.68 -13.21 3.54
N PRO A 37 -5.60 -13.92 4.22
CA PRO A 37 -5.35 -14.47 5.55
C PRO A 37 -4.21 -15.50 5.56
N VAL A 38 -3.94 -16.17 4.44
CA VAL A 38 -2.84 -17.15 4.35
C VAL A 38 -1.50 -16.44 4.32
N ALA A 39 -1.40 -15.33 3.58
CA ALA A 39 -0.21 -14.50 3.55
C ALA A 39 0.09 -13.88 4.93
N VAL A 40 -0.93 -13.33 5.58
CA VAL A 40 -0.82 -12.76 6.93
C VAL A 40 -0.38 -13.82 7.95
N GLU A 41 -0.97 -15.02 7.91
CA GLU A 41 -0.59 -16.12 8.82
C GLU A 41 0.87 -16.56 8.59
N ARG A 42 1.31 -16.67 7.34
CA ARG A 42 2.71 -16.99 7.01
C ARG A 42 3.67 -15.92 7.54
N ASN A 43 3.31 -14.65 7.36
CA ASN A 43 4.07 -13.53 7.89
C ASN A 43 4.17 -13.61 9.42
N TYR A 44 3.05 -13.81 10.11
CA TYR A 44 2.99 -13.96 11.58
C TYR A 44 3.88 -15.11 12.07
N ARG A 45 3.75 -16.31 11.50
CA ARG A 45 4.55 -17.48 11.90
C ARG A 45 6.05 -17.23 11.75
N ARG A 46 6.44 -16.57 10.67
CA ARG A 46 7.85 -16.23 10.46
C ARG A 46 8.35 -15.23 11.51
N LEU A 47 7.54 -14.23 11.87
CA LEU A 47 7.90 -13.23 12.89
C LEU A 47 7.95 -13.80 14.31
N VAL A 48 7.24 -14.88 14.61
CA VAL A 48 7.33 -15.60 15.89
C VAL A 48 8.72 -16.26 16.03
N SER A 49 9.24 -16.86 14.98
CA SER A 49 10.50 -17.60 14.97
C SER A 49 11.73 -16.74 14.70
N GLU A 50 11.58 -15.66 13.91
CA GLU A 50 12.69 -14.85 13.42
C GLU A 50 12.44 -13.35 13.68
N PRO A 51 13.50 -12.54 13.96
CA PRO A 51 13.38 -11.09 13.99
C PRO A 51 13.04 -10.55 12.56
N PRO A 52 12.53 -9.33 12.44
CA PRO A 52 12.43 -8.29 13.47
C PRO A 52 11.19 -8.46 14.37
N LYS A 53 11.19 -7.81 15.56
CA LYS A 53 10.08 -7.85 16.53
C LYS A 53 9.14 -6.63 16.43
N ASN A 54 9.50 -5.66 15.63
CA ASN A 54 8.75 -4.42 15.40
C ASN A 54 7.90 -4.47 14.10
N VAL A 55 7.42 -5.65 13.71
CA VAL A 55 6.45 -5.83 12.62
C VAL A 55 5.17 -6.42 13.19
N LEU A 56 4.03 -5.79 12.91
CA LEU A 56 2.71 -6.20 13.31
C LEU A 56 1.90 -6.64 12.07
N PRO A 57 1.75 -7.95 11.80
CA PRO A 57 0.92 -8.42 10.70
C PRO A 57 -0.56 -8.31 11.03
N LEU A 58 -1.35 -7.74 10.13
CA LEU A 58 -2.79 -7.56 10.27
C LEU A 58 -3.53 -7.97 9.01
N LEU A 59 -4.67 -8.63 9.19
CA LEU A 59 -5.64 -8.85 8.13
C LEU A 59 -6.43 -7.56 7.90
N GLN A 60 -6.33 -6.96 6.73
CA GLN A 60 -6.99 -5.71 6.40
C GLN A 60 -7.40 -5.66 4.93
N ASP A 61 -8.68 -5.42 4.69
CA ASP A 61 -9.18 -5.04 3.38
C ASP A 61 -9.09 -3.52 3.22
N LEU A 62 -8.33 -3.06 2.25
CA LEU A 62 -8.16 -1.63 1.97
C LEU A 62 -9.29 -1.04 1.12
N TYR A 63 -10.03 -1.88 0.41
CA TYR A 63 -11.21 -1.46 -0.36
C TYR A 63 -12.42 -1.25 0.56
N ALA A 64 -12.59 -2.12 1.55
CA ALA A 64 -13.62 -2.02 2.58
C ALA A 64 -13.00 -2.00 3.99
N PRO A 65 -12.26 -0.94 4.34
CA PRO A 65 -11.57 -0.87 5.63
C PRO A 65 -12.57 -0.81 6.78
N SER A 66 -12.13 -1.29 7.97
CA SER A 66 -13.00 -1.35 9.14
C SER A 66 -13.55 0.03 9.53
N PRO A 67 -14.88 0.18 9.66
CA PRO A 67 -15.52 1.38 10.17
C PRO A 67 -15.25 1.57 11.66
N ALA A 68 -15.67 2.70 12.21
CA ALA A 68 -15.85 2.87 13.64
C ALA A 68 -17.00 1.97 14.12
N ILE A 69 -16.88 1.36 15.28
CA ILE A 69 -17.86 0.39 15.80
C ILE A 69 -18.12 0.55 17.28
N GLY A 70 -19.10 -0.21 17.77
CA GLY A 70 -19.55 -0.22 19.15
C GLY A 70 -20.69 0.76 19.37
N TRP A 71 -21.02 1.02 20.65
CA TRP A 71 -22.12 1.92 21.01
C TRP A 71 -21.85 3.33 20.47
N GLY A 72 -22.74 3.86 19.65
CA GLY A 72 -22.57 5.17 19.01
C GLY A 72 -21.40 5.28 18.02
N ASN A 73 -20.79 4.16 17.63
CA ASN A 73 -19.54 4.10 16.86
C ASN A 73 -18.31 4.72 17.58
N GLU A 74 -18.30 4.70 18.91
CA GLU A 74 -17.29 5.37 19.75
C GLU A 74 -16.37 4.39 20.50
N GLU A 75 -16.63 3.07 20.45
CA GLU A 75 -15.83 2.08 21.20
C GLU A 75 -14.54 1.71 20.47
N ARG A 76 -14.51 1.78 19.14
CA ARG A 76 -13.31 1.54 18.34
C ARG A 76 -13.28 2.47 17.14
N ASP A 77 -12.19 3.20 17.00
CA ASP A 77 -11.94 4.07 15.84
C ASP A 77 -11.95 3.31 14.52
N SER A 78 -12.37 3.99 13.46
CA SER A 78 -12.25 3.49 12.10
C SER A 78 -10.79 3.32 11.69
N PHE A 79 -10.54 2.54 10.64
CA PHE A 79 -9.21 2.44 10.03
C PHE A 79 -8.61 3.82 9.69
N ARG A 80 -9.41 4.73 9.15
CA ARG A 80 -8.94 6.08 8.79
C ARG A 80 -8.48 6.91 9.98
N GLN A 81 -9.10 6.76 11.14
CA GLN A 81 -8.74 7.48 12.36
C GLN A 81 -7.48 6.93 13.02
N ARG A 82 -7.34 5.59 13.07
CA ARG A 82 -6.20 4.91 13.71
C ARG A 82 -5.06 4.56 12.76
N GLY A 83 -5.30 4.62 11.44
CA GLY A 83 -4.32 4.22 10.42
C GLY A 83 -3.32 5.30 10.04
N ARG A 84 -3.20 6.41 10.79
CA ARG A 84 -2.19 7.43 10.52
C ARG A 84 -0.79 6.92 10.84
N CYS A 85 0.14 7.23 9.94
CA CYS A 85 1.54 6.80 10.03
C CYS A 85 2.48 7.85 9.39
N ASP A 86 3.78 7.67 9.54
CA ASP A 86 4.76 8.58 8.93
C ASP A 86 4.94 8.27 7.45
N ALA A 87 4.94 6.98 7.08
CA ALA A 87 5.11 6.55 5.71
C ALA A 87 4.24 5.33 5.35
N ILE A 88 3.84 5.26 4.09
CA ILE A 88 3.18 4.10 3.49
C ILE A 88 4.14 3.45 2.47
N LEU A 89 4.24 2.13 2.50
CA LEU A 89 4.69 1.30 1.40
C LEU A 89 3.45 0.73 0.68
N ALA A 90 3.37 0.91 -0.64
CA ALA A 90 2.30 0.39 -1.50
C ALA A 90 2.91 -0.24 -2.76
N LEU A 91 3.54 -1.42 -2.57
CA LEU A 91 4.27 -2.12 -3.61
C LEU A 91 3.35 -3.16 -4.26
N ALA A 92 3.33 -3.18 -5.60
CA ALA A 92 2.45 -4.07 -6.39
C ALA A 92 0.96 -4.05 -5.95
N LEU A 93 0.47 -2.91 -5.43
CA LEU A 93 -0.87 -2.80 -4.86
C LEU A 93 -1.85 -2.00 -5.72
N VAL A 94 -1.41 -0.88 -6.31
CA VAL A 94 -2.29 0.13 -6.94
C VAL A 94 -3.17 -0.47 -8.04
N HIS A 95 -2.63 -1.39 -8.85
CA HIS A 95 -3.39 -2.05 -9.90
C HIS A 95 -4.54 -2.91 -9.36
N HIS A 96 -4.40 -3.51 -8.19
CA HIS A 96 -5.50 -4.22 -7.53
C HIS A 96 -6.60 -3.27 -7.11
N LEU A 97 -6.26 -2.15 -6.49
CA LEU A 97 -7.25 -1.15 -6.09
C LEU A 97 -7.93 -0.48 -7.30
N ALA A 98 -7.14 -0.08 -8.30
CA ALA A 98 -7.65 0.64 -9.45
C ALA A 98 -8.42 -0.26 -10.43
N ILE A 99 -7.89 -1.45 -10.75
CA ILE A 99 -8.47 -2.32 -11.77
C ILE A 99 -9.41 -3.34 -11.14
N SER A 100 -8.98 -4.12 -10.13
CA SER A 100 -9.85 -5.15 -9.54
C SER A 100 -11.04 -4.54 -8.79
N ASN A 101 -10.84 -3.43 -8.09
CA ASN A 101 -11.86 -2.79 -7.27
C ASN A 101 -12.49 -1.54 -7.91
N ASN A 102 -12.13 -1.18 -9.15
CA ASN A 102 -12.63 0.01 -9.87
C ASN A 102 -12.45 1.33 -9.09
N THR A 103 -11.40 1.45 -8.29
CA THR A 103 -11.16 2.65 -7.50
C THR A 103 -10.36 3.66 -8.32
N PRO A 104 -10.86 4.89 -8.57
CA PRO A 104 -10.10 5.91 -9.28
C PRO A 104 -8.76 6.22 -8.58
N LEU A 105 -7.69 6.40 -9.36
CA LEU A 105 -6.35 6.71 -8.83
C LEU A 105 -6.35 7.91 -7.89
N SER A 106 -7.13 8.95 -8.18
CA SER A 106 -7.28 10.13 -7.31
C SER A 106 -7.88 9.82 -5.95
N ARG A 107 -8.77 8.81 -5.86
CA ARG A 107 -9.34 8.36 -4.59
C ARG A 107 -8.34 7.57 -3.77
N ILE A 108 -7.50 6.77 -4.42
CA ILE A 108 -6.40 6.04 -3.78
C ILE A 108 -5.38 7.04 -3.23
N ALA A 109 -4.95 8.00 -4.05
CA ALA A 109 -4.00 9.04 -3.67
C ALA A 109 -4.52 9.88 -2.49
N GLY A 110 -5.79 10.30 -2.53
CA GLY A 110 -6.42 11.06 -1.45
C GLY A 110 -6.46 10.29 -0.13
N LEU A 111 -6.81 8.98 -0.16
CA LEU A 111 -6.78 8.14 1.04
C LEU A 111 -5.37 8.03 1.62
N PHE A 112 -4.36 7.80 0.77
CA PHE A 112 -2.98 7.65 1.25
C PHE A 112 -2.45 8.97 1.84
N ALA A 113 -2.82 10.12 1.27
CA ALA A 113 -2.45 11.43 1.81
C ALA A 113 -3.13 11.77 3.14
N GLU A 114 -4.32 11.22 3.42
CA GLU A 114 -4.94 11.35 4.74
C GLU A 114 -4.21 10.52 5.81
N LEU A 115 -3.56 9.42 5.39
CA LEU A 115 -2.93 8.45 6.29
C LEU A 115 -1.46 8.72 6.54
N ALA A 116 -0.71 9.25 5.57
CA ALA A 116 0.74 9.40 5.69
C ALA A 116 1.28 10.66 5.02
N GLN A 117 2.42 11.12 5.52
CA GLN A 117 3.20 12.21 4.94
C GLN A 117 4.07 11.71 3.78
N TRP A 118 4.66 10.51 3.92
CA TRP A 118 5.54 9.90 2.93
C TRP A 118 4.90 8.70 2.28
N LEU A 119 5.17 8.51 0.99
CA LEU A 119 4.66 7.40 0.21
C LEU A 119 5.75 6.79 -0.65
N VAL A 120 6.01 5.49 -0.45
CA VAL A 120 6.79 4.67 -1.39
C VAL A 120 5.81 3.78 -2.14
N ILE A 121 5.66 4.01 -3.43
CA ILE A 121 4.61 3.38 -4.24
C ILE A 121 5.14 2.85 -5.56
N GLU A 122 4.66 1.69 -5.96
CA GLU A 122 5.00 1.08 -7.25
C GLU A 122 3.84 1.24 -8.23
N PHE A 123 4.12 1.87 -9.37
CA PHE A 123 3.24 1.82 -10.52
C PHE A 123 3.54 0.57 -11.35
N VAL A 124 2.51 -0.24 -11.62
CA VAL A 124 2.58 -1.47 -12.42
C VAL A 124 1.80 -1.23 -13.70
N PRO A 125 2.45 -1.17 -14.88
CA PRO A 125 1.78 -0.85 -16.15
C PRO A 125 0.86 -1.99 -16.62
N LYS A 126 -0.03 -1.69 -17.58
CA LYS A 126 -0.96 -2.69 -18.15
C LYS A 126 -0.26 -3.83 -18.89
N SER A 127 0.96 -3.60 -19.39
CA SER A 127 1.81 -4.60 -20.04
C SER A 127 2.37 -5.65 -19.06
N ASP A 128 2.38 -5.36 -17.75
CA ASP A 128 2.80 -6.33 -16.74
C ASP A 128 1.88 -7.54 -16.71
N SER A 129 2.45 -8.73 -16.59
CA SER A 129 1.73 -10.01 -16.63
C SER A 129 0.62 -10.12 -15.57
N GLN A 130 0.79 -9.51 -14.41
CA GLN A 130 -0.23 -9.52 -13.35
C GLN A 130 -1.41 -8.64 -13.73
N VAL A 131 -1.17 -7.45 -14.28
CA VAL A 131 -2.25 -6.56 -14.75
C VAL A 131 -2.93 -7.14 -15.98
N ALA A 132 -2.17 -7.68 -16.94
CA ALA A 132 -2.74 -8.37 -18.08
C ALA A 132 -3.69 -9.51 -17.68
N ARG A 133 -3.31 -10.28 -16.62
CA ARG A 133 -4.16 -11.33 -16.06
C ARG A 133 -5.46 -10.79 -15.46
N LEU A 134 -5.42 -9.65 -14.77
CA LEU A 134 -6.63 -9.00 -14.23
C LEU A 134 -7.59 -8.53 -15.35
N LEU A 135 -7.03 -8.09 -16.48
CA LEU A 135 -7.80 -7.61 -17.62
C LEU A 135 -8.33 -8.73 -18.54
N GLN A 136 -7.84 -9.98 -18.43
CA GLN A 136 -8.31 -11.11 -19.26
C GLN A 136 -9.79 -11.45 -19.09
N THR A 137 -10.36 -11.20 -17.91
CA THR A 137 -11.74 -11.59 -17.55
C THR A 137 -12.71 -10.42 -17.54
N ARG A 138 -12.28 -9.23 -18.00
CA ARG A 138 -13.10 -8.01 -17.98
C ARG A 138 -12.71 -7.05 -19.10
N GLU A 139 -13.65 -6.19 -19.48
CA GLU A 139 -13.38 -5.10 -20.41
C GLU A 139 -12.42 -4.08 -19.78
N ASP A 140 -11.47 -3.59 -20.57
CA ASP A 140 -10.56 -2.51 -20.13
C ASP A 140 -11.26 -1.15 -20.21
N VAL A 141 -11.91 -0.78 -19.12
CA VAL A 141 -12.60 0.51 -18.94
C VAL A 141 -11.73 1.53 -18.18
N PHE A 142 -10.41 1.35 -18.15
CA PHE A 142 -9.46 2.15 -17.38
C PHE A 142 -8.53 2.99 -18.27
N PRO A 143 -9.04 3.98 -19.06
CA PRO A 143 -8.21 4.74 -19.99
C PRO A 143 -7.13 5.59 -19.28
N HIS A 144 -7.42 6.01 -18.05
CA HIS A 144 -6.51 6.81 -17.23
C HIS A 144 -5.54 5.97 -16.37
N TYR A 145 -5.65 4.64 -16.39
CA TYR A 145 -4.67 3.78 -15.74
C TYR A 145 -3.46 3.60 -16.64
N ASN A 146 -2.60 4.60 -16.65
CA ASN A 146 -1.29 4.66 -17.31
C ASN A 146 -0.36 5.49 -16.44
N GLN A 147 0.94 5.52 -16.75
CA GLN A 147 1.92 6.21 -15.93
C GLN A 147 1.61 7.70 -15.76
N GLN A 148 1.24 8.38 -16.84
CA GLN A 148 0.89 9.81 -16.79
C GLN A 148 -0.33 10.05 -15.88
N GLY A 149 -1.41 9.30 -16.04
CA GLY A 149 -2.61 9.44 -15.20
C GLY A 149 -2.35 9.08 -13.73
N PHE A 150 -1.41 8.14 -13.47
CA PHE A 150 -0.93 7.85 -12.12
C PHE A 150 -0.19 9.05 -11.54
N GLU A 151 0.80 9.60 -12.25
CA GLU A 151 1.59 10.74 -11.81
C GLU A 151 0.70 11.98 -11.58
N GLU A 152 -0.23 12.27 -12.49
CA GLU A 152 -1.20 13.36 -12.33
C GLU A 152 -2.07 13.19 -11.08
N ALA A 153 -2.61 12.00 -10.84
CA ALA A 153 -3.49 11.71 -9.72
C ALA A 153 -2.77 11.83 -8.36
N PHE A 154 -1.53 11.32 -8.29
CA PHE A 154 -0.75 11.33 -7.05
C PHE A 154 -0.09 12.68 -6.80
N SER A 155 0.35 13.40 -7.83
CA SER A 155 0.94 14.74 -7.70
C SER A 155 -0.05 15.80 -7.21
N ALA A 156 -1.35 15.52 -7.26
CA ALA A 156 -2.37 16.39 -6.63
C ALA A 156 -2.28 16.38 -5.09
N TYR A 157 -1.62 15.40 -4.48
CA TYR A 157 -1.55 15.21 -3.04
C TYR A 157 -0.12 15.09 -2.51
N PHE A 158 0.82 14.61 -3.32
CA PHE A 158 2.21 14.35 -2.95
C PHE A 158 3.17 15.05 -3.92
N ASN A 159 4.39 15.32 -3.46
CA ASN A 159 5.47 15.76 -4.33
C ASN A 159 6.32 14.54 -4.74
N ILE A 160 6.53 14.30 -6.02
CA ILE A 160 7.45 13.26 -6.49
C ILE A 160 8.88 13.70 -6.16
N VAL A 161 9.47 13.07 -5.15
CA VAL A 161 10.85 13.34 -4.71
C VAL A 161 11.85 12.56 -5.56
N ARG A 162 11.51 11.32 -5.89
CA ARG A 162 12.35 10.41 -6.69
C ARG A 162 11.49 9.39 -7.40
N SER A 163 11.91 9.01 -8.61
CA SER A 163 11.36 7.86 -9.31
C SER A 163 12.48 7.01 -9.90
N GLU A 164 12.30 5.67 -9.86
CA GLU A 164 13.26 4.71 -10.36
C GLU A 164 12.57 3.55 -11.08
N ALA A 165 13.11 3.15 -12.22
CA ALA A 165 12.65 1.94 -12.89
C ALA A 165 13.06 0.70 -12.10
N VAL A 166 12.13 -0.25 -11.94
CA VAL A 166 12.40 -1.53 -11.30
C VAL A 166 13.12 -2.44 -12.29
N ALA A 167 14.35 -2.83 -11.95
CA ALA A 167 15.20 -3.63 -12.83
C ALA A 167 14.50 -4.91 -13.33
N GLY A 168 14.59 -5.16 -14.64
CA GLY A 168 14.00 -6.34 -15.28
C GLY A 168 12.48 -6.28 -15.47
N SER A 169 11.87 -5.09 -15.30
CA SER A 169 10.43 -4.88 -15.51
C SER A 169 10.17 -3.49 -16.10
N GLU A 170 8.91 -3.24 -16.49
CA GLU A 170 8.44 -1.91 -16.89
C GLU A 170 7.79 -1.13 -15.72
N ARG A 171 7.97 -1.63 -14.50
CA ARG A 171 7.43 -1.02 -13.29
C ARG A 171 8.26 0.18 -12.87
N GLN A 172 7.59 1.12 -12.23
CA GLN A 172 8.22 2.34 -11.74
C GLN A 172 7.96 2.48 -10.23
N LEU A 173 9.03 2.67 -9.46
CA LEU A 173 8.97 2.94 -8.04
C LEU A 173 9.07 4.45 -7.80
N TYR A 174 8.22 4.98 -6.95
CA TYR A 174 8.20 6.40 -6.58
C TYR A 174 8.41 6.56 -5.08
N LEU A 175 9.17 7.57 -4.70
CA LEU A 175 9.17 8.20 -3.39
C LEU A 175 8.48 9.55 -3.52
N MET A 176 7.46 9.75 -2.73
CA MET A 176 6.63 10.94 -2.72
C MET A 176 6.48 11.49 -1.31
#